data_df16ddf5a7ab1b0f0692a6c7e8bb3149
#
_entry.id   df16ddf5a7ab1b0f0692a6c7e8bb3149
#
_cell.length_a   1.000
_cell.length_b   1.000
_cell.length_c   1.000
_cell.angle_alpha   90.00
_cell.angle_beta   90.00
_cell.angle_gamma   90.00
#
_symmetry.space_group_name_H-M   'P 1'
#
loop_
_entity.id
_entity.type
_entity.pdbx_description
1 polymer ?
#
loop_
_entity_poly.entity_id
_entity_poly.type
_entity_poly.pdbx_seq_one_letter_code
_entity_poly.pdbx_strand_id
1 'polypeptide(L)'
;MANATAIVNIGELVTMAGPPRPHVGEELRELGIERDAALLVEDGRIVAAGGMSNIRSKIPKDAVVIDADGRCVTPGFVDAHTHLVFAGNRAAEFEQRIGGATYQQIAAAGGGILRTVGLTRAASEEELLAAARRHRDWMLRSGTTTIEAKSGYGLDHATELKMLRVICKLGEEGLGRVIPTLLAAHTVQITRSIFNSVAWSSP
;
A
#
# COMPACT_ATOMS: atom_id res chain seq x y z
N MET A 1 -23.39 16.98 -14.05
CA MET A 1 -22.53 18.11 -13.62
C MET A 1 -21.19 17.49 -13.26
N ALA A 2 -20.09 18.03 -13.74
CA ALA A 2 -18.75 17.54 -13.39
C ALA A 2 -18.57 17.64 -11.86
N ASN A 3 -18.07 16.58 -11.22
CA ASN A 3 -17.81 16.59 -9.78
C ASN A 3 -16.46 17.26 -9.56
N ALA A 4 -16.47 18.59 -9.42
CA ALA A 4 -15.25 19.38 -9.25
C ALA A 4 -14.89 19.54 -7.78
N THR A 5 -13.62 19.33 -7.44
CA THR A 5 -13.04 19.58 -6.11
C THR A 5 -11.82 20.47 -6.27
N ALA A 6 -11.78 21.58 -5.53
CA ALA A 6 -10.62 22.45 -5.47
C ALA A 6 -9.96 22.34 -4.09
N ILE A 7 -8.64 22.13 -4.05
CA ILE A 7 -7.84 22.27 -2.84
C ILE A 7 -7.15 23.63 -2.93
N VAL A 8 -7.39 24.50 -1.97
CA VAL A 8 -6.90 25.88 -1.96
C VAL A 8 -6.05 26.15 -0.72
N ASN A 9 -5.41 27.31 -0.69
CA ASN A 9 -4.56 27.73 0.44
C ASN A 9 -3.48 26.67 0.78
N ILE A 10 -2.86 26.12 -0.27
CA ILE A 10 -1.77 25.15 -0.15
C ILE A 10 -0.47 25.93 0.06
N GLY A 11 0.22 25.74 1.21
CA GLY A 11 1.50 26.39 1.48
C GLY A 11 2.60 25.88 0.56
N GLU A 12 2.72 24.59 0.40
CA GLU A 12 3.62 23.93 -0.55
C GLU A 12 2.91 22.77 -1.27
N LEU A 13 2.82 22.85 -2.58
CA LEU A 13 2.33 21.77 -3.43
C LEU A 13 3.52 21.06 -4.08
N VAL A 14 3.73 19.80 -3.71
CA VAL A 14 4.73 18.93 -4.34
C VAL A 14 4.07 18.27 -5.55
N THR A 15 4.46 18.65 -6.76
CA THR A 15 3.83 18.15 -7.99
C THR A 15 4.47 16.88 -8.51
N MET A 16 5.75 16.63 -8.20
CA MET A 16 6.58 15.59 -8.83
C MET A 16 6.54 15.68 -10.37
N ALA A 17 6.26 16.85 -10.91
CA ALA A 17 6.16 17.05 -12.35
C ALA A 17 7.53 16.85 -13.01
N GLY A 18 7.55 16.06 -14.08
CA GLY A 18 8.76 15.71 -14.79
C GLY A 18 8.45 14.93 -16.08
N PRO A 19 9.46 14.36 -16.72
CA PRO A 19 9.28 13.53 -17.90
C PRO A 19 8.48 12.27 -17.56
N PRO A 20 7.74 11.67 -18.52
CA PRO A 20 6.92 10.47 -18.30
C PRO A 20 7.76 9.17 -18.15
N ARG A 21 8.75 9.20 -17.29
CA ARG A 21 9.65 8.10 -16.93
C ARG A 21 10.10 8.25 -15.47
N PRO A 22 10.66 7.21 -14.83
CA PRO A 22 11.26 7.34 -13.51
C PRO A 22 12.38 8.39 -13.50
N HIS A 23 12.43 9.19 -12.46
CA HIS A 23 13.56 10.08 -12.19
C HIS A 23 14.77 9.26 -11.77
N VAL A 24 15.96 9.67 -12.18
CA VAL A 24 17.23 8.98 -11.88
C VAL A 24 18.31 9.95 -11.44
N GLY A 25 19.19 9.53 -10.55
CA GLY A 25 20.32 10.33 -10.07
C GLY A 25 19.88 11.65 -9.43
N GLU A 26 20.41 12.76 -9.89
CA GLU A 26 20.12 14.10 -9.36
C GLU A 26 18.66 14.54 -9.56
N GLU A 27 17.98 14.02 -10.59
CA GLU A 27 16.56 14.30 -10.83
C GLU A 27 15.66 13.89 -9.65
N LEU A 28 16.09 12.94 -8.81
CA LEU A 28 15.36 12.51 -7.62
C LEU A 28 15.20 13.63 -6.57
N ARG A 29 15.97 14.72 -6.69
CA ARG A 29 15.88 15.90 -5.82
C ARG A 29 14.90 16.94 -6.34
N GLU A 30 14.44 16.81 -7.58
CA GLU A 30 13.54 17.75 -8.23
C GLU A 30 12.09 17.37 -7.94
N LEU A 31 11.53 17.98 -6.90
CA LEU A 31 10.17 17.67 -6.44
C LEU A 31 9.08 18.48 -7.12
N GLY A 32 9.44 19.52 -7.88
CA GLY A 32 8.48 20.43 -8.53
C GLY A 32 7.58 21.13 -7.51
N ILE A 33 8.19 21.88 -6.56
CA ILE A 33 7.47 22.55 -5.47
C ILE A 33 6.90 23.88 -5.96
N GLU A 34 5.58 24.04 -5.81
CA GLU A 34 4.86 25.30 -6.02
C GLU A 34 4.40 25.85 -4.66
N ARG A 35 4.58 27.16 -4.41
CA ARG A 35 4.15 27.83 -3.19
C ARG A 35 2.87 28.62 -3.41
N ASP A 36 2.13 28.89 -2.32
CA ASP A 36 0.84 29.58 -2.36
C ASP A 36 -0.05 29.00 -3.46
N ALA A 37 -0.22 27.70 -3.46
CA ALA A 37 -0.75 26.93 -4.57
C ALA A 37 -2.21 26.52 -4.38
N ALA A 38 -2.79 26.06 -5.49
CA ALA A 38 -4.08 25.38 -5.53
C ALA A 38 -4.04 24.20 -6.50
N LEU A 39 -4.99 23.29 -6.32
CA LEU A 39 -5.20 22.10 -7.14
C LEU A 39 -6.69 22.01 -7.51
N LEU A 40 -6.99 21.77 -8.77
CA LEU A 40 -8.34 21.51 -9.26
C LEU A 40 -8.44 20.08 -9.79
N VAL A 41 -9.42 19.36 -9.28
CA VAL A 41 -9.75 17.98 -9.67
C VAL A 41 -11.15 17.97 -10.27
N GLU A 42 -11.32 17.38 -11.45
CA GLU A 42 -12.60 17.16 -12.10
C GLU A 42 -12.70 15.68 -12.49
N ASP A 43 -13.83 15.03 -12.14
CA ASP A 43 -14.09 13.62 -12.41
C ASP A 43 -12.93 12.68 -12.00
N GLY A 44 -12.32 12.97 -10.83
CA GLY A 44 -11.22 12.18 -10.27
C GLY A 44 -9.85 12.40 -10.93
N ARG A 45 -9.72 13.42 -11.80
CA ARG A 45 -8.46 13.78 -12.47
C ARG A 45 -8.03 15.20 -12.12
N ILE A 46 -6.74 15.37 -11.88
CA ILE A 46 -6.15 16.70 -11.73
C ILE A 46 -6.17 17.40 -13.10
N VAL A 47 -6.93 18.49 -13.20
CA VAL A 47 -7.04 19.29 -14.43
C VAL A 47 -6.22 20.58 -14.38
N ALA A 48 -5.89 21.05 -13.18
CA ALA A 48 -4.99 22.18 -12.98
C ALA A 48 -4.28 22.09 -11.62
N ALA A 49 -3.01 22.51 -11.60
CA ALA A 49 -2.17 22.59 -10.39
C ALA A 49 -1.19 23.76 -10.57
N GLY A 50 -0.83 24.44 -9.48
CA GLY A 50 0.14 25.54 -9.48
C GLY A 50 -0.28 26.69 -8.60
N GLY A 51 0.36 27.86 -8.77
CA GLY A 51 0.11 29.05 -7.96
C GLY A 51 -1.36 29.44 -7.93
N MET A 52 -1.89 29.82 -6.77
CA MET A 52 -3.30 30.13 -6.53
C MET A 52 -3.84 31.20 -7.50
N SER A 53 -3.05 32.21 -7.84
CA SER A 53 -3.42 33.28 -8.80
C SER A 53 -3.81 32.72 -10.17
N ASN A 54 -3.16 31.64 -10.61
CA ASN A 54 -3.36 31.02 -11.93
C ASN A 54 -4.53 30.02 -11.94
N ILE A 55 -4.92 29.53 -10.77
CA ILE A 55 -5.94 28.48 -10.62
C ILE A 55 -7.30 29.06 -10.24
N ARG A 56 -7.34 30.17 -9.47
CA ARG A 56 -8.55 30.75 -8.90
C ARG A 56 -9.67 30.98 -9.94
N SER A 57 -9.34 31.49 -11.12
CA SER A 57 -10.32 31.77 -12.18
C SER A 57 -10.88 30.50 -12.85
N LYS A 58 -10.24 29.37 -12.66
CA LYS A 58 -10.63 28.06 -13.23
C LYS A 58 -11.56 27.26 -12.30
N ILE A 59 -11.64 27.65 -11.02
CA ILE A 59 -12.46 26.93 -10.04
C ILE A 59 -13.94 27.19 -10.31
N PRO A 60 -14.74 26.15 -10.62
CA PRO A 60 -16.18 26.28 -10.79
C PRO A 60 -16.84 26.81 -9.52
N LYS A 61 -17.92 27.59 -9.66
CA LYS A 61 -18.65 28.17 -8.52
C LYS A 61 -19.30 27.11 -7.61
N ASP A 62 -19.60 25.95 -8.18
CA ASP A 62 -20.23 24.81 -7.52
C ASP A 62 -19.21 23.73 -7.12
N ALA A 63 -17.91 24.00 -7.24
CA ALA A 63 -16.87 23.07 -6.80
C ALA A 63 -16.89 22.89 -5.28
N VAL A 64 -16.62 21.66 -4.84
CA VAL A 64 -16.30 21.38 -3.42
C VAL A 64 -14.94 21.98 -3.11
N VAL A 65 -14.86 22.89 -2.14
CA VAL A 65 -13.60 23.54 -1.76
C VAL A 65 -13.06 22.93 -0.46
N ILE A 66 -11.81 22.48 -0.52
CA ILE A 66 -11.04 22.01 0.63
C ILE A 66 -9.94 23.05 0.90
N ASP A 67 -9.95 23.66 2.09
CA ASP A 67 -8.89 24.55 2.53
C ASP A 67 -7.75 23.74 3.14
N ALA A 68 -6.57 23.82 2.55
CA ALA A 68 -5.36 23.15 3.07
C ALA A 68 -4.73 23.87 4.27
N ASP A 69 -5.22 25.06 4.62
CA ASP A 69 -4.77 25.82 5.80
C ASP A 69 -3.24 26.02 5.84
N GLY A 70 -2.66 26.35 4.69
CA GLY A 70 -1.22 26.55 4.54
C GLY A 70 -0.37 25.27 4.62
N ARG A 71 -1.00 24.09 4.67
CA ARG A 71 -0.27 22.81 4.76
C ARG A 71 0.36 22.42 3.44
N CYS A 72 1.31 21.48 3.53
CA CYS A 72 1.88 20.83 2.37
C CYS A 72 0.90 19.81 1.78
N VAL A 73 0.79 19.80 0.45
CA VAL A 73 0.03 18.79 -0.31
C VAL A 73 0.99 18.04 -1.24
N THR A 74 0.96 16.73 -1.16
CA THR A 74 1.81 15.82 -1.93
C THR A 74 0.97 14.83 -2.71
N PRO A 75 1.50 14.18 -3.76
CA PRO A 75 0.93 12.94 -4.27
C PRO A 75 0.80 11.91 -3.15
N GLY A 76 -0.21 11.05 -3.23
CA GLY A 76 -0.35 9.96 -2.29
C GLY A 76 0.86 9.02 -2.36
N PHE A 77 1.30 8.52 -1.19
CA PHE A 77 2.47 7.63 -1.13
C PHE A 77 2.18 6.29 -1.80
N VAL A 78 3.23 5.73 -2.39
CA VAL A 78 3.24 4.39 -2.99
C VAL A 78 4.11 3.50 -2.13
N ASP A 79 3.52 2.46 -1.54
CA ASP A 79 4.27 1.43 -0.83
C ASP A 79 4.45 0.21 -1.75
N ALA A 80 5.66 0.02 -2.24
CA ALA A 80 6.02 -0.99 -3.23
C ALA A 80 6.36 -2.35 -2.61
N HIS A 81 6.26 -2.53 -1.27
CA HIS A 81 6.55 -3.82 -0.65
C HIS A 81 5.83 -4.01 0.68
N THR A 82 4.63 -4.59 0.62
CA THR A 82 3.88 -4.93 1.82
C THR A 82 3.40 -6.38 1.78
N HIS A 83 3.20 -6.95 2.98
CA HIS A 83 2.43 -8.17 3.21
C HIS A 83 1.16 -7.78 3.97
N LEU A 84 0.15 -7.29 3.23
CA LEU A 84 -1.05 -6.71 3.82
C LEU A 84 -2.02 -7.78 4.37
N VAL A 85 -2.00 -8.98 3.75
CA VAL A 85 -2.89 -10.10 4.07
C VAL A 85 -2.16 -11.15 4.88
N PHE A 86 -2.45 -11.21 6.17
CA PHE A 86 -1.97 -12.25 7.09
C PHE A 86 -2.86 -12.28 8.34
N ALA A 87 -2.76 -13.36 9.11
CA ALA A 87 -3.46 -13.50 10.38
C ALA A 87 -2.52 -13.43 11.59
N GLY A 88 -3.07 -12.96 12.71
CA GLY A 88 -2.39 -12.86 13.98
C GLY A 88 -1.43 -11.66 14.08
N ASN A 89 -0.62 -11.69 15.14
CA ASN A 89 0.44 -10.72 15.38
C ASN A 89 1.60 -11.38 16.12
N ARG A 90 2.70 -10.66 16.26
CA ARG A 90 3.91 -11.15 16.92
C ARG A 90 4.30 -10.28 18.12
N ALA A 91 3.31 -9.65 18.77
CA ALA A 91 3.56 -8.77 19.92
C ALA A 91 4.26 -9.50 21.07
N ALA A 92 3.86 -10.74 21.39
CA ALA A 92 4.51 -11.54 22.41
C ALA A 92 5.97 -11.88 22.08
N GLU A 93 6.31 -12.06 20.79
CA GLU A 93 7.70 -12.27 20.38
C GLU A 93 8.53 -10.97 20.53
N PHE A 94 7.91 -9.82 20.28
CA PHE A 94 8.55 -8.54 20.52
C PHE A 94 8.88 -8.35 22.01
N GLU A 95 7.95 -8.69 22.90
CA GLU A 95 8.16 -8.70 24.35
C GLU A 95 9.31 -9.62 24.75
N GLN A 96 9.37 -10.85 24.23
CA GLN A 96 10.47 -11.78 24.45
C GLN A 96 11.82 -11.22 24.02
N ARG A 97 11.86 -10.50 22.87
CA ARG A 97 13.08 -9.83 22.39
C ARG A 97 13.54 -8.72 23.32
N ILE A 98 12.62 -7.91 23.85
CA ILE A 98 12.95 -6.90 24.88
C ILE A 98 13.50 -7.59 26.14
N GLY A 99 12.98 -8.77 26.50
CA GLY A 99 13.47 -9.60 27.60
C GLY A 99 14.80 -10.30 27.31
N GLY A 100 15.43 -10.07 26.14
CA GLY A 100 16.74 -10.61 25.78
C GLY A 100 16.73 -11.92 25.00
N ALA A 101 15.56 -12.46 24.60
CA ALA A 101 15.50 -13.64 23.76
C ALA A 101 16.07 -13.40 22.37
N THR A 102 16.90 -14.31 21.88
CA THR A 102 17.44 -14.26 20.53
C THR A 102 16.40 -14.71 19.51
N TYR A 103 16.57 -14.29 18.24
CA TYR A 103 15.73 -14.74 17.13
C TYR A 103 15.69 -16.28 17.03
N GLN A 104 16.83 -16.95 17.25
CA GLN A 104 16.93 -18.42 17.20
C GLN A 104 16.11 -19.09 18.29
N GLN A 105 16.12 -18.55 19.52
CA GLN A 105 15.31 -19.06 20.63
C GLN A 105 13.81 -18.91 20.35
N ILE A 106 13.39 -17.78 19.83
CA ILE A 106 11.99 -17.52 19.47
C ILE A 106 11.57 -18.45 18.33
N ALA A 107 12.41 -18.65 17.31
CA ALA A 107 12.13 -19.54 16.20
C ALA A 107 12.04 -21.01 16.66
N ALA A 108 12.95 -21.46 17.54
CA ALA A 108 12.93 -22.81 18.12
C ALA A 108 11.66 -23.06 18.95
N ALA A 109 11.10 -22.03 19.58
CA ALA A 109 9.83 -22.07 20.31
C ALA A 109 8.58 -22.01 19.40
N GLY A 110 8.75 -22.11 18.07
CA GLY A 110 7.64 -22.07 17.10
C GLY A 110 7.18 -20.65 16.74
N GLY A 111 7.97 -19.64 17.04
CA GLY A 111 7.74 -18.24 16.65
C GLY A 111 8.25 -17.92 15.23
N GLY A 112 8.37 -16.64 14.97
CA GLY A 112 8.85 -16.12 13.68
C GLY A 112 7.84 -16.27 12.55
N ILE A 113 8.34 -16.39 11.34
CA ILE A 113 7.51 -16.47 10.13
C ILE A 113 6.57 -17.68 10.16
N LEU A 114 7.01 -18.82 10.71
CA LEU A 114 6.21 -20.04 10.76
C LEU A 114 4.93 -19.88 11.58
N ARG A 115 4.96 -19.07 12.64
CA ARG A 115 3.76 -18.73 13.41
C ARG A 115 2.76 -17.95 12.54
N THR A 116 3.22 -16.92 11.83
CA THR A 116 2.37 -16.16 10.91
C THR A 116 1.78 -17.07 9.82
N VAL A 117 2.60 -17.96 9.25
CA VAL A 117 2.15 -18.94 8.24
C VAL A 117 1.06 -19.85 8.80
N GLY A 118 1.26 -20.43 9.98
CA GLY A 118 0.27 -21.31 10.62
C GLY A 118 -1.06 -20.61 10.86
N LEU A 119 -1.03 -19.38 11.38
CA LEU A 119 -2.22 -18.57 11.61
C LEU A 119 -2.92 -18.19 10.31
N THR A 120 -2.17 -17.80 9.27
CA THR A 120 -2.72 -17.42 7.96
C THR A 120 -3.35 -18.62 7.23
N ARG A 121 -2.77 -19.82 7.37
CA ARG A 121 -3.36 -21.07 6.86
C ARG A 121 -4.68 -21.40 7.52
N ALA A 122 -4.76 -21.26 8.84
CA ALA A 122 -5.96 -21.55 9.63
C ALA A 122 -7.09 -20.53 9.45
N ALA A 123 -6.76 -19.27 9.14
CA ALA A 123 -7.76 -18.21 8.99
C ALA A 123 -8.62 -18.37 7.74
N SER A 124 -9.89 -18.00 7.84
CA SER A 124 -10.80 -17.91 6.69
C SER A 124 -10.48 -16.72 5.78
N GLU A 125 -11.03 -16.69 4.56
CA GLU A 125 -10.91 -15.52 3.67
C GLU A 125 -11.52 -14.26 4.29
N GLU A 126 -12.63 -14.40 5.01
CA GLU A 126 -13.35 -13.31 5.68
C GLU A 126 -12.51 -12.70 6.80
N GLU A 127 -11.87 -13.53 7.63
CA GLU A 127 -10.97 -13.08 8.69
C GLU A 127 -9.74 -12.37 8.14
N LEU A 128 -9.14 -12.92 7.07
CA LEU A 128 -8.01 -12.29 6.38
C LEU A 128 -8.40 -10.96 5.76
N LEU A 129 -9.59 -10.87 5.12
CA LEU A 129 -10.09 -9.63 4.51
C LEU A 129 -10.35 -8.56 5.58
N ALA A 130 -10.96 -8.95 6.71
CA ALA A 130 -11.22 -8.03 7.81
C ALA A 130 -9.92 -7.48 8.42
N ALA A 131 -8.87 -8.32 8.55
CA ALA A 131 -7.55 -7.87 8.98
C ALA A 131 -6.91 -6.93 7.96
N ALA A 132 -6.95 -7.29 6.68
CA ALA A 132 -6.37 -6.52 5.58
C ALA A 132 -7.01 -5.13 5.43
N ARG A 133 -8.35 -5.01 5.63
CA ARG A 133 -9.05 -3.71 5.67
C ARG A 133 -8.47 -2.79 6.75
N ARG A 134 -8.25 -3.30 7.96
CA ARG A 134 -7.65 -2.50 9.05
C ARG A 134 -6.24 -2.03 8.70
N HIS A 135 -5.42 -2.91 8.11
CA HIS A 135 -4.06 -2.54 7.69
C HIS A 135 -4.09 -1.48 6.58
N ARG A 136 -4.92 -1.66 5.54
CA ARG A 136 -5.13 -0.66 4.49
C ARG A 136 -5.56 0.69 5.06
N ASP A 137 -6.53 0.69 5.97
CA ASP A 137 -7.07 1.92 6.55
C ASP A 137 -6.01 2.67 7.38
N TRP A 138 -5.12 1.96 8.08
CA TRP A 138 -3.96 2.58 8.73
C TRP A 138 -3.00 3.20 7.71
N MET A 139 -2.71 2.50 6.62
CA MET A 139 -1.84 3.01 5.56
C MET A 139 -2.44 4.24 4.88
N LEU A 140 -3.75 4.21 4.56
CA LEU A 140 -4.47 5.37 4.00
C LEU A 140 -4.42 6.58 4.92
N ARG A 141 -4.65 6.40 6.23
CA ARG A 141 -4.53 7.48 7.22
C ARG A 141 -3.12 8.05 7.34
N SER A 142 -2.11 7.26 6.96
CA SER A 142 -0.71 7.67 6.91
C SER A 142 -0.30 8.23 5.54
N GLY A 143 -1.25 8.39 4.60
CA GLY A 143 -1.03 8.98 3.28
C GLY A 143 -0.66 7.99 2.17
N THR A 144 -0.59 6.68 2.44
CA THR A 144 -0.32 5.67 1.41
C THR A 144 -1.60 5.37 0.63
N THR A 145 -1.62 5.71 -0.64
CA THR A 145 -2.79 5.56 -1.53
C THR A 145 -2.63 4.44 -2.56
N THR A 146 -1.41 3.94 -2.75
CA THR A 146 -1.11 2.80 -3.63
C THR A 146 -0.23 1.81 -2.88
N ILE A 147 -0.64 0.54 -2.90
CA ILE A 147 -0.01 -0.53 -2.12
C ILE A 147 0.27 -1.71 -3.04
N GLU A 148 1.51 -2.15 -3.14
CA GLU A 148 1.82 -3.47 -3.67
C GLU A 148 1.65 -4.49 -2.54
N ALA A 149 0.59 -5.29 -2.61
CA ALA A 149 0.27 -6.32 -1.63
C ALA A 149 0.79 -7.68 -2.10
N LYS A 150 1.81 -8.17 -1.41
CA LYS A 150 2.44 -9.45 -1.73
C LYS A 150 1.81 -10.57 -0.90
N SER A 151 1.60 -11.75 -1.49
CA SER A 151 1.40 -12.99 -0.77
C SER A 151 2.70 -13.45 -0.09
N GLY A 152 2.81 -14.69 0.36
CA GLY A 152 4.08 -15.22 0.89
C GLY A 152 4.02 -15.70 2.34
N TYR A 153 2.85 -15.63 2.97
CA TYR A 153 2.60 -16.25 4.28
C TYR A 153 1.71 -17.49 4.19
N GLY A 154 1.42 -17.96 2.98
CA GLY A 154 0.78 -19.25 2.77
C GLY A 154 1.81 -20.38 2.74
N LEU A 155 2.82 -20.21 1.90
CA LEU A 155 3.88 -21.18 1.63
C LEU A 155 3.35 -22.57 1.20
N ASP A 156 2.13 -22.61 0.71
CA ASP A 156 1.51 -23.69 -0.05
C ASP A 156 0.55 -23.10 -1.08
N HIS A 157 0.29 -23.88 -2.14
CA HIS A 157 -0.48 -23.42 -3.29
C HIS A 157 -1.90 -22.91 -2.91
N ALA A 158 -2.62 -23.64 -2.06
CA ALA A 158 -4.00 -23.30 -1.71
C ALA A 158 -4.07 -22.00 -0.91
N THR A 159 -3.16 -21.82 0.05
CA THR A 159 -3.12 -20.63 0.91
C THR A 159 -2.59 -19.40 0.17
N GLU A 160 -1.57 -19.54 -0.69
CA GLU A 160 -1.11 -18.44 -1.52
C GLU A 160 -2.22 -17.92 -2.45
N LEU A 161 -2.99 -18.81 -3.08
CA LEU A 161 -4.16 -18.43 -3.88
C LEU A 161 -5.26 -17.80 -3.01
N LYS A 162 -5.50 -18.32 -1.80
CA LYS A 162 -6.42 -17.71 -0.83
C LYS A 162 -6.02 -16.26 -0.53
N MET A 163 -4.74 -16.01 -0.24
CA MET A 163 -4.22 -14.66 0.01
C MET A 163 -4.42 -13.76 -1.21
N LEU A 164 -4.11 -14.21 -2.42
CA LEU A 164 -4.31 -13.42 -3.63
C LEU A 164 -5.79 -13.07 -3.87
N ARG A 165 -6.72 -14.01 -3.64
CA ARG A 165 -8.16 -13.72 -3.73
C ARG A 165 -8.58 -12.63 -2.75
N VAL A 166 -8.05 -12.66 -1.51
CA VAL A 166 -8.31 -11.62 -0.51
C VAL A 166 -7.73 -10.27 -0.94
N ILE A 167 -6.52 -10.24 -1.50
CA ILE A 167 -5.89 -9.01 -2.02
C ILE A 167 -6.75 -8.42 -3.15
N CYS A 168 -7.22 -9.24 -4.09
CA CYS A 168 -8.09 -8.80 -5.18
C CYS A 168 -9.41 -8.23 -4.66
N LYS A 169 -10.10 -8.95 -3.74
CA LYS A 169 -11.33 -8.47 -3.10
C LYS A 169 -11.12 -7.11 -2.40
N LEU A 170 -10.00 -6.94 -1.71
CA LEU A 170 -9.66 -5.68 -1.06
C LEU A 170 -9.48 -4.54 -2.07
N GLY A 171 -8.88 -4.82 -3.23
CA GLY A 171 -8.71 -3.86 -4.32
C GLY A 171 -10.03 -3.44 -4.97
N GLU A 172 -11.01 -4.34 -5.05
CA GLU A 172 -12.35 -4.08 -5.59
C GLU A 172 -13.17 -3.10 -4.74
N GLU A 173 -12.83 -2.92 -3.46
CA GLU A 173 -13.51 -1.97 -2.59
C GLU A 173 -13.22 -0.50 -2.93
N GLY A 174 -12.24 -0.21 -3.78
CA GLY A 174 -11.96 1.13 -4.32
C GLY A 174 -11.38 2.15 -3.34
N LEU A 175 -11.00 1.74 -2.14
CA LEU A 175 -10.31 2.58 -1.15
C LEU A 175 -8.80 2.46 -1.31
N GLY A 176 -8.21 3.37 -2.09
CA GLY A 176 -6.81 3.28 -2.53
C GLY A 176 -6.63 2.23 -3.63
N ARG A 177 -5.42 2.18 -4.17
CA ARG A 177 -5.04 1.22 -5.22
C ARG A 177 -4.25 0.08 -4.62
N VAL A 178 -4.75 -1.14 -4.74
CA VAL A 178 -4.08 -2.36 -4.26
C VAL A 178 -3.64 -3.20 -5.44
N ILE A 179 -2.34 -3.47 -5.55
CA ILE A 179 -1.73 -4.25 -6.62
C ILE A 179 -1.36 -5.64 -6.07
N PRO A 180 -1.98 -6.72 -6.55
CA PRO A 180 -1.65 -8.06 -6.10
C PRO A 180 -0.32 -8.55 -6.69
N THR A 181 0.53 -9.14 -5.85
CA THR A 181 1.78 -9.78 -6.27
C THR A 181 1.91 -11.16 -5.63
N LEU A 182 2.12 -12.18 -6.45
CA LEU A 182 2.43 -13.54 -5.96
C LEU A 182 3.90 -13.60 -5.51
N LEU A 183 4.11 -13.88 -4.23
CA LEU A 183 5.44 -14.13 -3.65
C LEU A 183 5.49 -15.51 -2.96
N ALA A 184 5.16 -16.56 -3.69
CA ALA A 184 5.07 -17.93 -3.16
C ALA A 184 6.41 -18.49 -2.63
N ALA A 185 7.54 -17.95 -3.08
CA ALA A 185 8.90 -18.33 -2.70
C ALA A 185 9.49 -17.42 -1.60
N HIS A 186 8.68 -16.93 -0.67
CA HIS A 186 9.11 -16.00 0.36
C HIS A 186 10.18 -16.56 1.32
N THR A 187 10.20 -17.89 1.56
CA THR A 187 11.28 -18.57 2.29
C THR A 187 11.70 -19.88 1.62
N VAL A 188 12.98 -20.22 1.75
CA VAL A 188 13.58 -21.38 1.08
C VAL A 188 13.17 -22.74 1.70
N GLN A 189 12.90 -22.79 2.99
CA GLN A 189 12.67 -24.06 3.69
C GLN A 189 11.35 -24.77 3.36
N ILE A 190 10.33 -24.02 2.94
CA ILE A 190 8.99 -24.55 2.68
C ILE A 190 8.69 -24.59 1.17
N THR A 191 9.39 -23.81 0.37
CA THR A 191 9.23 -23.78 -1.10
C THR A 191 9.56 -25.10 -1.79
N ARG A 192 10.35 -25.98 -1.18
CA ARG A 192 10.58 -27.35 -1.74
C ARG A 192 9.28 -28.12 -1.93
N SER A 193 8.26 -27.92 -1.08
CA SER A 193 6.97 -28.59 -1.23
C SER A 193 6.11 -28.01 -2.35
N ILE A 194 6.23 -26.70 -2.64
CA ILE A 194 5.48 -26.05 -3.71
C ILE A 194 6.04 -26.47 -5.08
N PHE A 195 7.36 -26.48 -5.23
CA PHE A 195 8.00 -26.87 -6.50
C PHE A 195 7.86 -28.36 -6.81
N ASN A 196 7.74 -29.21 -5.79
CA ASN A 196 7.50 -30.65 -5.99
C ASN A 196 6.05 -30.97 -6.37
N SER A 197 5.09 -30.07 -6.08
CA SER A 197 3.68 -30.25 -6.46
C SER A 197 3.36 -29.69 -7.85
N VAL A 198 4.19 -28.81 -8.38
CA VAL A 198 4.14 -28.36 -9.78
C VAL A 198 5.04 -29.30 -10.60
N ALA A 199 4.52 -30.48 -10.94
CA ALA A 199 5.13 -31.28 -11.99
C ALA A 199 5.05 -30.44 -13.28
N TRP A 200 6.15 -29.87 -13.70
CA TRP A 200 6.32 -29.36 -15.03
C TRP A 200 6.26 -30.59 -15.97
N SER A 201 5.08 -30.91 -16.47
CA SER A 201 4.96 -31.74 -17.65
C SER A 201 5.52 -30.89 -18.80
N SER A 202 6.80 -31.13 -19.11
CA SER A 202 7.37 -30.64 -20.37
C SER A 202 6.56 -31.18 -21.54
N PRO A 203 6.35 -30.40 -22.60
CA PRO A 203 5.65 -30.83 -23.80
C PRO A 203 6.40 -31.94 -24.53
#